data_45f5abd82572425204258aee9569a822
#
_entry.id   45f5abd82572425204258aee9569a822
#
_cell.length_a   1.000
_cell.length_b   1.000
_cell.length_c   1.000
_cell.angle_alpha   90.00
_cell.angle_beta   90.00
_cell.angle_gamma   90.00
#
_symmetry.space_group_name_H-M   'P 1'
#
loop_
_entity.id
_entity.type
_entity.pdbx_description
1 polymer ?
#
loop_
_entity_poly.entity_id
_entity_poly.type
_entity_poly.pdbx_seq_one_letter_code
_entity_poly.pdbx_strand_id
1 'polypeptide(L)'
;MTPTAQLLEDSLLIIWNDRDADKRLREMQQIYASDIHFYESNASAPVVGYQAINELISALQAEWPIEFQFELNKPSQVNHTVQVISWNLGPQGAPPIATGTDVALIEDGLIKSLYLFLDSQEGGS
;
A
#
# COMPACT_ATOMS: atom_id res chain seq x y z
N MET A 1 24.41 6.05 -6.17
CA MET A 1 23.40 5.17 -5.59
C MET A 1 22.03 5.80 -5.69
N THR A 2 21.09 5.07 -6.23
CA THR A 2 19.74 5.58 -6.39
C THR A 2 18.95 5.33 -5.11
N PRO A 3 18.31 6.33 -4.52
CA PRO A 3 17.53 6.11 -3.32
C PRO A 3 16.31 5.24 -3.64
N THR A 4 15.89 4.45 -2.67
CA THR A 4 14.69 3.63 -2.81
C THR A 4 13.54 4.29 -2.03
N ALA A 5 12.33 4.01 -2.45
CA ALA A 5 11.13 4.48 -1.76
C ALA A 5 10.87 3.60 -0.55
N GLN A 6 11.76 3.63 0.43
CA GLN A 6 11.77 2.66 1.54
C GLN A 6 10.48 2.70 2.36
N LEU A 7 9.98 3.89 2.68
CA LEU A 7 8.76 3.99 3.48
C LEU A 7 7.59 3.36 2.73
N LEU A 8 7.47 3.64 1.44
CA LEU A 8 6.35 3.11 0.66
C LEU A 8 6.51 1.61 0.41
N GLU A 9 7.73 1.14 0.19
CA GLU A 9 7.97 -0.31 0.08
C GLU A 9 7.59 -1.00 1.38
N ASP A 10 7.98 -0.44 2.53
CA ASP A 10 7.66 -1.03 3.82
C ASP A 10 6.15 -1.00 4.09
N SER A 11 5.47 0.06 3.68
CA SER A 11 4.03 0.14 3.79
C SER A 11 3.36 -1.06 3.09
N LEU A 12 3.76 -1.32 1.86
CA LEU A 12 3.15 -2.41 1.11
C LEU A 12 3.57 -3.78 1.64
N LEU A 13 4.86 -3.99 1.80
CA LEU A 13 5.39 -5.34 2.04
C LEU A 13 5.28 -5.75 3.50
N ILE A 14 5.29 -4.80 4.42
CA ILE A 14 5.19 -5.10 5.85
C ILE A 14 3.75 -4.94 6.32
N ILE A 15 3.14 -3.78 6.13
CA ILE A 15 1.81 -3.50 6.68
C ILE A 15 0.73 -4.27 5.92
N TRP A 16 0.68 -4.08 4.61
CA TRP A 16 -0.42 -4.65 3.81
C TRP A 16 -0.32 -6.17 3.63
N ASN A 17 0.85 -6.74 3.86
CA ASN A 17 1.02 -8.20 3.83
C ASN A 17 0.83 -8.85 5.20
N ASP A 18 0.79 -8.06 6.28
CA ASP A 18 0.68 -8.62 7.62
C ASP A 18 -0.79 -8.95 7.93
N ARG A 19 -1.05 -10.17 8.35
CA ARG A 19 -2.40 -10.60 8.68
C ARG A 19 -2.77 -10.37 10.15
N ASP A 20 -1.85 -9.85 10.96
CA ASP A 20 -2.08 -9.58 12.37
C ASP A 20 -2.44 -8.11 12.55
N ALA A 21 -3.70 -7.82 12.86
CA ALA A 21 -4.20 -6.45 12.96
C ALA A 21 -3.49 -5.64 14.05
N ASP A 22 -3.17 -6.27 15.19
CA ASP A 22 -2.49 -5.55 16.27
C ASP A 22 -1.06 -5.21 15.88
N LYS A 23 -0.38 -6.11 15.19
CA LYS A 23 0.98 -5.87 14.74
C LYS A 23 0.99 -4.79 13.67
N ARG A 24 -0.01 -4.77 12.78
CA ARG A 24 -0.12 -3.73 11.75
C ARG A 24 -0.22 -2.34 12.38
N LEU A 25 -0.98 -2.19 13.47
CA LEU A 25 -1.10 -0.89 14.13
C LEU A 25 0.25 -0.41 14.67
N ARG A 26 1.06 -1.30 15.20
CA ARG A 26 2.41 -0.94 15.67
C ARG A 26 3.32 -0.55 14.51
N GLU A 27 3.20 -1.27 13.40
CA GLU A 27 4.01 -0.98 12.20
C GLU A 27 3.62 0.36 11.59
N MET A 28 2.33 0.68 11.60
CA MET A 28 1.86 1.95 11.06
C MET A 28 2.47 3.14 11.79
N GLN A 29 2.71 3.02 13.09
CA GLN A 29 3.29 4.11 13.85
C GLN A 29 4.71 4.46 13.41
N GLN A 30 5.40 3.52 12.79
CA GLN A 30 6.77 3.72 12.32
C GLN A 30 6.81 4.25 10.88
N ILE A 31 5.74 4.13 10.15
CA ILE A 31 5.73 4.37 8.69
C ILE A 31 4.76 5.50 8.31
N TYR A 32 3.60 5.57 8.96
CA TYR A 32 2.55 6.52 8.63
C TYR A 32 2.47 7.64 9.66
N ALA A 33 2.16 8.84 9.21
CA ALA A 33 1.77 9.92 10.11
C ALA A 33 0.47 9.54 10.81
N SER A 34 0.23 10.04 12.02
CA SER A 34 -0.97 9.67 12.78
C SER A 34 -2.27 10.11 12.10
N ASP A 35 -2.20 11.12 11.26
CA ASP A 35 -3.35 11.60 10.50
C ASP A 35 -3.23 11.24 9.03
N ILE A 36 -2.60 10.12 8.72
CA ILE A 36 -2.45 9.62 7.35
C ILE A 36 -3.79 9.64 6.61
N HIS A 37 -3.77 10.12 5.37
CA HIS A 37 -4.92 10.07 4.47
C HIS A 37 -4.66 9.06 3.38
N PHE A 38 -5.54 8.09 3.22
CA PHE A 38 -5.44 7.07 2.18
C PHE A 38 -6.56 7.31 1.18
N TYR A 39 -6.19 7.51 -0.09
CA TYR A 39 -7.11 7.83 -1.16
C TYR A 39 -7.22 6.66 -2.13
N GLU A 40 -8.41 6.08 -2.24
CA GLU A 40 -8.69 5.06 -3.24
C GLU A 40 -9.30 5.75 -4.43
N SER A 41 -8.95 5.33 -5.64
CA SER A 41 -9.36 6.02 -6.86
C SER A 41 -10.86 5.98 -7.10
N ASN A 42 -11.56 5.01 -6.53
CA ASN A 42 -13.00 4.87 -6.73
C ASN A 42 -13.82 5.32 -5.53
N ALA A 43 -13.19 5.98 -4.57
CA ALA A 43 -13.89 6.45 -3.38
C ALA A 43 -13.87 7.98 -3.36
N SER A 44 -14.96 8.60 -2.90
CA SER A 44 -15.06 10.04 -2.90
C SER A 44 -14.39 10.69 -1.70
N ALA A 45 -14.14 9.94 -0.64
CA ALA A 45 -13.54 10.48 0.57
C ALA A 45 -12.34 9.62 1.00
N PRO A 46 -11.32 10.23 1.61
CA PRO A 46 -10.18 9.45 2.08
C PRO A 46 -10.51 8.65 3.33
N VAL A 47 -9.73 7.61 3.56
CA VAL A 47 -9.73 6.86 4.81
C VAL A 47 -8.63 7.50 5.67
N VAL A 48 -8.97 7.97 6.86
CA VAL A 48 -8.06 8.77 7.67
C VAL A 48 -7.69 8.07 8.96
N GLY A 49 -6.40 7.99 9.24
CA GLY A 49 -5.87 7.49 10.51
C GLY A 49 -5.60 6.01 10.53
N TYR A 50 -4.84 5.57 11.52
CA TYR A 50 -4.39 4.18 11.62
C TYR A 50 -5.55 3.20 11.74
N GLN A 51 -6.50 3.51 12.62
CA GLN A 51 -7.57 2.55 12.93
C GLN A 51 -8.44 2.30 11.69
N ALA A 52 -8.80 3.35 10.99
CA ALA A 52 -9.67 3.22 9.81
C ALA A 52 -8.96 2.45 8.69
N ILE A 53 -7.67 2.72 8.47
CA ILE A 53 -6.89 1.99 7.45
C ILE A 53 -6.74 0.53 7.88
N ASN A 54 -6.49 0.28 9.15
CA ASN A 54 -6.33 -1.09 9.65
C ASN A 54 -7.60 -1.89 9.46
N GLU A 55 -8.75 -1.28 9.70
CA GLU A 55 -10.03 -1.94 9.49
C GLU A 55 -10.26 -2.24 8.01
N LEU A 56 -9.89 -1.33 7.14
CA LEU A 56 -9.98 -1.54 5.69
C LEU A 56 -9.12 -2.73 5.27
N ILE A 57 -7.88 -2.80 5.75
CA ILE A 57 -6.98 -3.90 5.39
C ILE A 57 -7.56 -5.22 5.89
N SER A 58 -8.09 -5.25 7.12
CA SER A 58 -8.69 -6.47 7.66
C SER A 58 -9.86 -6.94 6.81
N ALA A 59 -10.70 -6.03 6.36
CA ALA A 59 -11.84 -6.36 5.51
C ALA A 59 -11.40 -6.93 4.17
N LEU A 60 -10.37 -6.34 3.57
CA LEU A 60 -9.85 -6.84 2.29
C LEU A 60 -9.20 -8.21 2.45
N GLN A 61 -8.39 -8.39 3.51
CA GLN A 61 -7.72 -9.66 3.74
C GLN A 61 -8.70 -10.79 4.01
N ALA A 62 -9.86 -10.48 4.58
CA ALA A 62 -10.89 -11.48 4.84
C ALA A 62 -11.46 -12.06 3.53
N GLU A 63 -11.30 -11.33 2.41
CA GLU A 63 -11.79 -11.77 1.12
C GLU A 63 -10.72 -12.44 0.27
N TRP A 64 -9.46 -12.40 0.71
CA TRP A 64 -8.33 -12.94 -0.05
C TRP A 64 -7.88 -14.27 0.52
N PRO A 65 -7.52 -15.24 -0.32
CA PRO A 65 -6.86 -16.45 0.17
C PRO A 65 -5.59 -16.09 0.93
N ILE A 66 -5.23 -16.91 1.91
CA ILE A 66 -4.09 -16.62 2.78
C ILE A 66 -2.78 -16.57 2.02
N GLU A 67 -2.68 -17.25 0.88
CA GLU A 67 -1.46 -17.25 0.09
C GLU A 67 -1.28 -15.99 -0.75
N PHE A 68 -2.27 -15.09 -0.79
CA PHE A 68 -2.11 -13.85 -1.56
C PHE A 68 -1.15 -12.91 -0.85
N GLN A 69 -0.23 -12.33 -1.60
CA GLN A 69 0.73 -11.38 -1.10
C GLN A 69 0.96 -10.28 -2.11
N PHE A 70 1.33 -9.11 -1.62
CA PHE A 70 1.79 -8.03 -2.48
C PHE A 70 3.27 -8.21 -2.75
N GLU A 71 3.68 -7.93 -3.99
CA GLU A 71 5.07 -7.94 -4.39
C GLU A 71 5.32 -6.74 -5.25
N LEU A 72 6.52 -6.18 -5.20
CA LEU A 72 6.91 -5.12 -6.14
C LEU A 72 7.17 -5.74 -7.51
N ASN A 73 6.70 -5.09 -8.56
CA ASN A 73 6.92 -5.60 -9.91
C ASN A 73 7.95 -4.79 -10.70
N LYS A 74 8.49 -3.75 -10.10
CA LYS A 74 9.62 -3.01 -10.68
C LYS A 74 10.24 -2.16 -9.56
N PRO A 75 11.43 -1.59 -9.79
CA PRO A 75 12.08 -0.77 -8.78
C PRO A 75 11.24 0.44 -8.38
N SER A 76 11.28 0.78 -7.10
CA SER A 76 10.58 1.95 -6.60
C SER A 76 11.26 3.23 -7.06
N GLN A 77 10.54 4.34 -7.01
CA GLN A 77 11.06 5.62 -7.43
C GLN A 77 10.84 6.67 -6.36
N VAL A 78 11.77 7.60 -6.26
CA VAL A 78 11.69 8.72 -5.33
C VAL A 78 11.92 10.00 -6.09
N ASN A 79 11.08 11.00 -5.86
CA ASN A 79 11.26 12.32 -6.43
C ASN A 79 10.92 13.31 -5.31
N HIS A 80 11.97 13.86 -4.67
CA HIS A 80 11.82 14.76 -3.53
C HIS A 80 10.99 14.10 -2.42
N THR A 81 9.84 14.64 -2.07
CA THR A 81 8.99 14.10 -1.00
C THR A 81 7.97 13.10 -1.52
N VAL A 82 8.04 12.74 -2.79
CA VAL A 82 7.08 11.81 -3.39
C VAL A 82 7.75 10.47 -3.64
N GLN A 83 7.08 9.40 -3.23
CA GLN A 83 7.56 8.03 -3.46
C GLN A 83 6.52 7.28 -4.27
N VAL A 84 6.97 6.38 -5.15
CA VAL A 84 6.11 5.62 -6.05
C VAL A 84 6.55 4.17 -6.09
N ILE A 85 5.59 3.25 -5.98
CA ILE A 85 5.86 1.83 -6.19
C ILE A 85 4.80 1.25 -7.12
N SER A 86 5.16 0.19 -7.83
CA SER A 86 4.20 -0.60 -8.61
C SER A 86 4.21 -2.01 -8.06
N TRP A 87 3.03 -2.65 -8.00
CA TRP A 87 2.91 -3.91 -7.29
C TRP A 87 1.96 -4.90 -7.97
N ASN A 88 2.15 -6.15 -7.62
CA ASN A 88 1.24 -7.24 -7.97
C ASN A 88 0.63 -7.78 -6.69
N LEU A 89 -0.60 -8.26 -6.76
CA LEU A 89 -1.26 -8.98 -5.68
C LEU A 89 -1.71 -10.34 -6.19
N GLY A 90 -1.39 -11.39 -5.48
CA GLY A 90 -1.80 -12.74 -5.82
C GLY A 90 -0.93 -13.78 -5.17
N PRO A 91 -1.09 -15.06 -5.57
CA PRO A 91 -0.24 -16.13 -5.04
C PRO A 91 1.18 -15.96 -5.58
N GLN A 92 2.17 -16.30 -4.77
CA GLN A 92 3.54 -16.26 -5.22
C GLN A 92 3.76 -17.28 -6.35
N GLY A 93 4.52 -16.86 -7.34
CA GLY A 93 4.85 -17.77 -8.45
C GLY A 93 3.73 -17.97 -9.46
N ALA A 94 2.66 -17.21 -9.34
CA ALA A 94 1.53 -17.31 -10.26
C ALA A 94 1.21 -15.92 -10.81
N PRO A 95 0.45 -15.85 -11.91
CA PRO A 95 0.05 -14.54 -12.44
C PRO A 95 -0.74 -13.75 -11.39
N PRO A 96 -0.56 -12.45 -11.31
CA PRO A 96 -1.26 -11.66 -10.31
C PRO A 96 -2.74 -11.56 -10.63
N ILE A 97 -3.56 -11.42 -9.59
CA ILE A 97 -4.98 -11.19 -9.78
C ILE A 97 -5.28 -9.70 -9.86
N ALA A 98 -4.37 -8.87 -9.38
CA ALA A 98 -4.51 -7.41 -9.45
C ALA A 98 -3.13 -6.78 -9.49
N THR A 99 -3.05 -5.63 -10.13
CA THR A 99 -1.83 -4.84 -10.16
C THR A 99 -2.18 -3.39 -9.90
N GLY A 100 -1.25 -2.61 -9.44
CA GLY A 100 -1.51 -1.21 -9.18
C GLY A 100 -0.25 -0.42 -8.92
N THR A 101 -0.45 0.86 -8.67
CA THR A 101 0.61 1.81 -8.35
C THR A 101 0.19 2.60 -7.14
N ASP A 102 1.09 2.74 -6.17
CA ASP A 102 0.89 3.58 -5.02
C ASP A 102 1.80 4.78 -5.12
N VAL A 103 1.28 5.95 -4.74
CA VAL A 103 2.04 7.20 -4.66
C VAL A 103 1.89 7.75 -3.26
N ALA A 104 2.99 8.11 -2.63
CA ALA A 104 2.98 8.62 -1.27
C ALA A 104 3.65 9.98 -1.18
N LEU A 105 3.09 10.86 -0.36
CA LEU A 105 3.73 12.10 0.02
C LEU A 105 4.32 11.92 1.40
N ILE A 106 5.59 12.26 1.54
CA ILE A 106 6.34 12.09 2.79
C ILE A 106 6.46 13.44 3.47
N GLU A 107 6.20 13.48 4.77
CA GLU A 107 6.33 14.68 5.55
C GLU A 107 6.89 14.30 6.91
N ASP A 108 7.94 14.97 7.33
CA ASP A 108 8.61 14.69 8.59
C ASP A 108 9.03 13.23 8.76
N GLY A 109 9.44 12.61 7.65
CA GLY A 109 9.95 11.23 7.68
C GLY A 109 8.86 10.15 7.74
N LEU A 110 7.59 10.52 7.54
CA LEU A 110 6.48 9.57 7.59
C LEU A 110 5.58 9.79 6.37
N ILE A 111 4.80 8.77 6.02
CA ILE A 111 3.84 8.88 4.92
C ILE A 111 2.63 9.67 5.43
N LYS A 112 2.40 10.84 4.84
CA LYS A 112 1.30 11.70 5.20
C LYS A 112 0.06 11.44 4.34
N SER A 113 0.26 11.17 3.06
CA SER A 113 -0.82 10.86 2.12
C SER A 113 -0.41 9.70 1.25
N LEU A 114 -1.36 8.82 0.98
CA LEU A 114 -1.12 7.61 0.19
C LEU A 114 -2.24 7.50 -0.84
N TYR A 115 -1.86 7.43 -2.12
CA TYR A 115 -2.79 7.37 -3.23
C TYR A 115 -2.68 6.03 -3.92
N LEU A 116 -3.80 5.35 -4.12
CA LEU A 116 -3.85 4.07 -4.78
C LEU A 116 -4.41 4.24 -6.19
N PHE A 117 -3.68 3.69 -7.17
CA PHE A 117 -4.14 3.63 -8.55
C PHE A 117 -4.19 2.15 -8.96
N LEU A 118 -5.38 1.60 -9.07
CA LEU A 118 -5.53 0.22 -9.54
C LEU A 118 -5.46 0.22 -11.06
N ASP A 119 -4.73 -0.74 -11.61
CA ASP A 119 -4.70 -0.91 -13.05
C ASP A 119 -6.01 -1.55 -13.51
N SER A 120 -6.43 -1.19 -14.71
CA SER A 120 -7.65 -1.76 -15.25
C SER A 120 -7.50 -3.24 -15.50
N GLN A 121 -8.46 -4.00 -15.08
CA GLN A 121 -8.46 -5.42 -15.37
C GLN A 121 -9.10 -5.73 -16.67
N GLU A 122 -9.77 -4.75 -17.31
CA GLU A 122 -10.41 -5.02 -18.48
C GLU A 122 -9.63 -5.00 -19.42
N GLY A 123 -9.27 -5.74 -19.41
CA GLY A 123 -8.62 -5.80 -20.19
C GLY A 123 -9.07 -5.16 -21.12
N GLY A 124 -8.91 -4.87 -21.14
CA GLY A 124 -9.35 -4.48 -21.70
C GLY A 124 -10.30 -4.40 -21.92
N SER A 125 -10.47 -4.53 -21.66
CA SER A 125 -11.46 -4.49 -21.83
C SER A 125 -11.60 -4.13 -22.23
#